data_01ed73a7b9047fc4fe510390bc65d6a8
#
_entry.id   01ed73a7b9047fc4fe510390bc65d6a8
#
_cell.length_a   1.000
_cell.length_b   1.000
_cell.length_c   1.000
_cell.angle_alpha   90.00
_cell.angle_beta   90.00
_cell.angle_gamma   90.00
#
_symmetry.space_group_name_H-M   'P 1'
#
loop_
_entity.id
_entity.type
_entity.pdbx_description
1 polymer ?
#
loop_
_entity_poly.entity_id
_entity_poly.type
_entity_poly.pdbx_seq_one_letter_code
_entity_poly.pdbx_strand_id
1 'polypeptide(L)'
;MELTDADLVARVLVDDDQHAFGELVRRHQSAVRGLLRQLTRTDVALADDLAQQAFLRAYKNIRNFRGEARFSTWLYRIAYNCFREDARRRKELVGIDEEQIQRQQDPQVTDPGLRHDLMRALNLLPLNERSAVLLCCQNGLSHDEAARVLDIPLGTVKTNVLRGREKLKRMLADWGPN
;
A
#
# COMPACT_ATOMS: atom_id res chain seq x y z
N MET A 1 29.32 7.83 -4.00
CA MET A 1 28.17 8.54 -3.40
C MET A 1 26.91 7.90 -3.94
N GLU A 2 26.06 7.41 -3.10
CA GLU A 2 24.81 6.75 -3.53
C GLU A 2 23.83 7.83 -4.00
N LEU A 3 23.26 7.66 -5.21
CA LEU A 3 22.33 8.63 -5.77
C LEU A 3 21.03 8.61 -4.97
N THR A 4 20.48 9.79 -4.70
CA THR A 4 19.14 9.90 -4.07
C THR A 4 18.03 9.61 -5.07
N ASP A 5 16.81 9.38 -4.58
CA ASP A 5 15.65 9.23 -5.48
C ASP A 5 15.43 10.47 -6.34
N ALA A 6 15.71 11.66 -5.80
CA ALA A 6 15.63 12.92 -6.55
C ALA A 6 16.63 12.96 -7.71
N ASP A 7 17.87 12.50 -7.48
CA ASP A 7 18.90 12.43 -8.53
C ASP A 7 18.49 11.43 -9.63
N LEU A 8 17.93 10.29 -9.24
CA LEU A 8 17.46 9.29 -10.19
C LEU A 8 16.28 9.82 -11.02
N VAL A 9 15.31 10.46 -10.38
CA VAL A 9 14.18 11.10 -11.07
C VAL A 9 14.68 12.17 -12.05
N ALA A 10 15.64 13.01 -11.64
CA ALA A 10 16.21 14.02 -12.52
C ALA A 10 16.84 13.40 -13.78
N ARG A 11 17.58 12.29 -13.66
CA ARG A 11 18.16 11.57 -14.80
C ARG A 11 17.07 11.02 -15.73
N VAL A 12 16.00 10.44 -15.17
CA VAL A 12 14.88 9.97 -15.99
C VAL A 12 14.21 11.11 -16.74
N LEU A 13 14.05 12.27 -16.11
CA LEU A 13 13.39 13.42 -16.73
C LEU A 13 14.22 14.10 -17.82
N VAL A 14 15.54 14.16 -17.65
CA VAL A 14 16.44 14.85 -18.58
C VAL A 14 16.88 13.95 -19.73
N ASP A 15 17.29 12.72 -19.40
CA ASP A 15 17.98 11.83 -20.34
C ASP A 15 17.14 10.63 -20.76
N ASP A 16 15.88 10.53 -20.28
CA ASP A 16 15.03 9.31 -20.41
C ASP A 16 15.77 8.04 -19.96
N ASP A 17 16.59 8.20 -18.89
CA ASP A 17 17.45 7.15 -18.37
C ASP A 17 16.66 6.00 -17.75
N GLN A 18 16.46 4.95 -18.56
CA GLN A 18 15.74 3.74 -18.12
C GLN A 18 16.47 3.00 -16.99
N HIS A 19 17.81 3.08 -16.91
CA HIS A 19 18.56 2.46 -15.82
C HIS A 19 18.32 3.19 -14.49
N ALA A 20 18.22 4.52 -14.52
CA ALA A 20 17.86 5.30 -13.34
C ALA A 20 16.45 4.94 -12.85
N PHE A 21 15.50 4.77 -13.77
CA PHE A 21 14.16 4.30 -13.37
C PHE A 21 14.19 2.85 -12.84
N GLY A 22 14.96 1.97 -13.45
CA GLY A 22 15.18 0.59 -12.97
C GLY A 22 15.69 0.56 -11.52
N GLU A 23 16.59 1.50 -11.18
CA GLU A 23 17.08 1.65 -9.81
C GLU A 23 15.96 2.11 -8.84
N LEU A 24 15.11 3.05 -9.23
CA LEU A 24 13.92 3.43 -8.46
C LEU A 24 12.99 2.23 -8.23
N VAL A 25 12.75 1.43 -9.26
CA VAL A 25 11.96 0.19 -9.13
C VAL A 25 12.62 -0.75 -8.12
N ARG A 26 13.92 -1.01 -8.24
CA ARG A 26 14.67 -1.91 -7.35
C ARG A 26 14.55 -1.48 -5.88
N ARG A 27 14.63 -0.17 -5.61
CA ARG A 27 14.54 0.39 -4.23
C ARG A 27 13.14 0.26 -3.64
N HIS A 28 12.12 0.50 -4.43
CA HIS A 28 10.75 0.64 -3.94
C HIS A 28 9.85 -0.58 -4.13
N GLN A 29 10.27 -1.56 -4.95
CA GLN A 29 9.41 -2.70 -5.30
C GLN A 29 8.97 -3.54 -4.10
N SER A 30 9.86 -3.78 -3.13
CA SER A 30 9.54 -4.58 -1.94
C SER A 30 8.47 -3.91 -1.10
N ALA A 31 8.58 -2.59 -0.88
CA ALA A 31 7.63 -1.82 -0.10
C ALA A 31 6.26 -1.68 -0.79
N VAL A 32 6.25 -1.44 -2.11
CA VAL A 32 5.01 -1.36 -2.92
C VAL A 32 4.28 -2.71 -2.94
N ARG A 33 5.01 -3.81 -3.22
CA ARG A 33 4.43 -5.16 -3.17
C ARG A 33 3.93 -5.51 -1.78
N GLY A 34 4.69 -5.16 -0.74
CA GLY A 34 4.29 -5.37 0.65
C GLY A 34 2.97 -4.68 0.98
N LEU A 35 2.82 -3.40 0.61
CA LEU A 35 1.57 -2.66 0.77
C LEU A 35 0.42 -3.33 0.02
N LEU A 36 0.62 -3.65 -1.26
CA LEU A 36 -0.44 -4.24 -2.10
C LEU A 36 -0.85 -5.64 -1.61
N ARG A 37 0.09 -6.49 -1.18
CA ARG A 37 -0.22 -7.80 -0.58
C ARG A 37 -1.11 -7.66 0.66
N GLN A 38 -0.89 -6.63 1.47
CA GLN A 38 -1.75 -6.36 2.63
C GLN A 38 -3.13 -5.84 2.22
N LEU A 39 -3.20 -5.01 1.19
CA LEU A 39 -4.47 -4.48 0.68
C LEU A 39 -5.30 -5.57 -0.01
N THR A 40 -4.69 -6.45 -0.77
CA THR A 40 -5.34 -7.58 -1.47
C THR A 40 -5.54 -8.81 -0.58
N ARG A 41 -5.29 -8.69 0.73
CA ARG A 41 -5.43 -9.78 1.70
C ARG A 41 -4.66 -11.04 1.34
N THR A 42 -3.41 -10.85 0.95
CA THR A 42 -2.48 -11.94 0.60
C THR A 42 -2.73 -12.62 -0.76
N ASP A 43 -3.63 -12.12 -1.60
CA ASP A 43 -3.66 -12.51 -3.01
C ASP A 43 -2.38 -12.01 -3.69
N VAL A 44 -1.38 -12.92 -3.73
CA VAL A 44 -0.01 -12.60 -4.20
C VAL A 44 -0.02 -12.27 -5.68
N ALA A 45 -0.78 -13.02 -6.49
CA ALA A 45 -0.84 -12.81 -7.94
C ALA A 45 -1.42 -11.43 -8.26
N LEU A 46 -2.54 -11.09 -7.65
CA LEU A 46 -3.14 -9.77 -7.82
C LEU A 46 -2.21 -8.64 -7.32
N ALA A 47 -1.57 -8.83 -6.17
CA ALA A 47 -0.64 -7.82 -5.63
C ALA A 47 0.56 -7.58 -6.57
N ASP A 48 1.11 -8.63 -7.17
CA ASP A 48 2.23 -8.52 -8.10
C ASP A 48 1.79 -7.85 -9.43
N ASP A 49 0.60 -8.17 -9.95
CA ASP A 49 0.02 -7.51 -11.13
C ASP A 49 -0.22 -6.02 -10.89
N LEU A 50 -0.80 -5.67 -9.74
CA LEU A 50 -1.04 -4.28 -9.37
C LEU A 50 0.28 -3.51 -9.15
N ALA A 51 1.30 -4.15 -8.59
CA ALA A 51 2.63 -3.54 -8.44
C ALA A 51 3.26 -3.26 -9.81
N GLN A 52 3.19 -4.20 -10.73
CA GLN A 52 3.67 -4.00 -12.09
C GLN A 52 2.93 -2.85 -12.79
N GLN A 53 1.60 -2.81 -12.69
CA GLN A 53 0.80 -1.71 -13.22
C GLN A 53 1.19 -0.37 -12.60
N ALA A 54 1.42 -0.33 -11.28
CA ALA A 54 1.82 0.89 -10.59
C ALA A 54 3.16 1.42 -11.10
N PHE A 55 4.17 0.58 -11.26
CA PHE A 55 5.47 0.99 -11.80
C PHE A 55 5.39 1.43 -13.27
N LEU A 56 4.60 0.75 -14.10
CA LEU A 56 4.36 1.16 -15.49
C LEU A 56 3.69 2.53 -15.55
N ARG A 57 2.68 2.77 -14.70
CA ARG A 57 2.02 4.08 -14.60
C ARG A 57 2.98 5.16 -14.07
N ALA A 58 3.81 4.82 -13.08
CA ALA A 58 4.82 5.72 -12.55
C ALA A 58 5.81 6.14 -13.66
N TYR A 59 6.33 5.20 -14.44
CA TYR A 59 7.23 5.52 -15.56
C TYR A 59 6.56 6.45 -16.59
N LYS A 60 5.35 6.11 -17.02
CA LYS A 60 4.61 6.93 -18.00
C LYS A 60 4.28 8.33 -17.51
N ASN A 61 4.09 8.49 -16.19
CA ASN A 61 3.68 9.74 -15.58
C ASN A 61 4.80 10.45 -14.80
N ILE A 62 6.03 10.00 -14.91
CA ILE A 62 7.15 10.56 -14.10
C ILE A 62 7.35 12.06 -14.36
N ARG A 63 7.03 12.53 -15.57
CA ARG A 63 7.04 13.97 -15.92
C ARG A 63 6.07 14.82 -15.12
N ASN A 64 5.05 14.21 -14.51
CA ASN A 64 4.08 14.87 -13.63
C ASN A 64 4.51 14.86 -12.16
N PHE A 65 5.62 14.22 -11.83
CA PHE A 65 6.20 14.28 -10.49
C PHE A 65 6.89 15.62 -10.26
N ARG A 66 6.31 16.48 -9.41
CA ARG A 66 6.78 17.84 -9.17
C ARG A 66 7.79 17.97 -8.01
N GLY A 67 8.11 16.88 -7.32
CA GLY A 67 8.98 16.92 -6.15
C GLY A 67 8.35 17.54 -4.88
N GLU A 68 7.06 17.83 -4.88
CA GLU A 68 6.32 18.38 -3.72
C GLU A 68 6.17 17.37 -2.57
N ALA A 69 6.41 16.10 -2.84
CA ALA A 69 6.43 15.01 -1.88
C ALA A 69 7.57 14.06 -2.19
N ARG A 70 7.88 13.15 -1.26
CA ARG A 70 8.85 12.08 -1.53
C ARG A 70 8.38 11.23 -2.72
N PHE A 71 9.31 10.73 -3.53
CA PHE A 71 9.01 9.83 -4.64
C PHE A 71 8.20 8.61 -4.17
N SER A 72 8.56 8.03 -3.02
CA SER A 72 7.83 6.92 -2.40
C SER A 72 6.37 7.26 -2.12
N THR A 73 6.06 8.45 -1.60
CA THR A 73 4.68 8.89 -1.33
C THR A 73 3.86 9.01 -2.61
N TRP A 74 4.46 9.58 -3.66
CA TRP A 74 3.84 9.67 -4.98
C TRP A 74 3.59 8.28 -5.59
N LEU A 75 4.55 7.38 -5.48
CA LEU A 75 4.45 6.00 -5.95
C LEU A 75 3.37 5.21 -5.19
N TYR A 76 3.27 5.36 -3.86
CA TYR A 76 2.20 4.74 -3.07
C TYR A 76 0.81 5.24 -3.49
N ARG A 77 0.68 6.52 -3.83
CA ARG A 77 -0.58 7.04 -4.37
C ARG A 77 -0.97 6.34 -5.67
N ILE A 78 -0.02 6.14 -6.58
CA ILE A 78 -0.26 5.39 -7.82
C ILE A 78 -0.67 3.96 -7.53
N ALA A 79 0.06 3.26 -6.65
CA ALA A 79 -0.23 1.88 -6.27
C ALA A 79 -1.61 1.72 -5.62
N TYR A 80 -1.97 2.62 -4.70
CA TYR A 80 -3.28 2.64 -4.05
C TYR A 80 -4.42 2.91 -5.05
N ASN A 81 -4.21 3.79 -6.01
CA ASN A 81 -5.18 4.04 -7.08
C ASN A 81 -5.36 2.81 -7.97
N CYS A 82 -4.29 2.09 -8.33
CA CYS A 82 -4.40 0.83 -9.06
C CYS A 82 -5.26 -0.19 -8.30
N PHE A 83 -5.04 -0.31 -7.00
CA PHE A 83 -5.83 -1.18 -6.13
C PHE A 83 -7.31 -0.77 -6.09
N ARG A 84 -7.62 0.52 -5.90
CA ARG A 84 -9.00 1.02 -5.87
C ARG A 84 -9.74 0.83 -7.19
N GLU A 85 -9.06 1.06 -8.30
CA GLU A 85 -9.63 0.87 -9.65
C GLU A 85 -9.95 -0.61 -9.91
N ASP A 86 -9.06 -1.52 -9.50
CA ASP A 86 -9.30 -2.96 -9.62
C ASP A 86 -10.48 -3.41 -8.75
N ALA A 87 -10.51 -2.98 -7.49
CA ALA A 87 -11.60 -3.28 -6.58
C ALA A 87 -12.96 -2.80 -7.12
N ARG A 88 -13.01 -1.55 -7.64
CA ARG A 88 -14.23 -1.02 -8.26
C ARG A 88 -14.65 -1.84 -9.49
N ARG A 89 -13.71 -2.20 -10.37
CA ARG A 89 -14.00 -3.01 -11.56
C ARG A 89 -14.54 -4.39 -11.20
N ARG A 90 -13.98 -5.03 -10.17
CA ARG A 90 -14.48 -6.32 -9.67
C ARG A 90 -15.90 -6.21 -9.12
N LYS A 91 -16.19 -5.14 -8.37
CA LYS A 91 -17.55 -4.88 -7.88
C LYS A 91 -18.55 -4.71 -9.02
N GLU A 92 -18.20 -3.97 -10.07
CA GLU A 92 -19.05 -3.77 -11.25
C GLU A 92 -19.30 -5.08 -12.02
N LEU A 93 -18.28 -5.96 -12.11
CA LEU A 93 -18.38 -7.22 -12.87
C LEU A 93 -19.12 -8.32 -12.12
N VAL A 94 -18.97 -8.41 -10.79
CA VAL A 94 -19.44 -9.54 -9.99
C VAL A 94 -20.69 -9.16 -9.15
N GLY A 95 -21.02 -7.87 -9.04
CA GLY A 95 -22.15 -7.39 -8.22
C GLY A 95 -21.98 -7.64 -6.72
N ILE A 96 -20.80 -8.04 -6.28
CA ILE A 96 -20.48 -8.38 -4.88
C ILE A 96 -19.76 -7.21 -4.24
N ASP A 97 -20.23 -6.74 -3.08
CA ASP A 97 -19.55 -5.71 -2.31
C ASP A 97 -18.20 -6.18 -1.78
N GLU A 98 -17.22 -5.26 -1.76
CA GLU A 98 -15.86 -5.49 -1.25
C GLU A 98 -15.87 -6.15 0.15
N GLU A 99 -16.85 -5.82 0.99
CA GLU A 99 -17.04 -6.45 2.30
C GLU A 99 -17.43 -7.94 2.22
N GLN A 100 -18.13 -8.37 1.16
CA GLN A 100 -18.49 -9.77 0.97
C GLN A 100 -17.34 -10.60 0.40
N ILE A 101 -16.56 -10.04 -0.53
CA ILE A 101 -15.30 -10.64 -1.01
C ILE A 101 -14.33 -10.78 0.15
N GLN A 102 -14.34 -9.82 1.05
CA GLN A 102 -13.48 -9.77 2.25
C GLN A 102 -13.76 -10.90 3.25
N ARG A 103 -14.95 -11.46 3.29
CA ARG A 103 -15.32 -12.55 4.21
C ARG A 103 -15.01 -13.96 3.67
N GLN A 104 -14.78 -14.11 2.38
CA GLN A 104 -14.62 -15.42 1.74
C GLN A 104 -13.15 -15.90 1.60
N GLN A 105 -12.18 -15.02 1.80
CA GLN A 105 -10.77 -15.39 1.73
C GLN A 105 -10.18 -15.51 3.14
N ASP A 106 -10.33 -16.69 3.73
CA ASP A 106 -9.54 -17.07 4.91
C ASP A 106 -8.13 -17.42 4.40
N PRO A 107 -7.09 -16.66 4.73
CA PRO A 107 -5.75 -16.97 4.26
C PRO A 107 -5.30 -18.28 4.92
N GLN A 108 -5.15 -19.34 4.14
CA GLN A 108 -4.40 -20.52 4.56
C GLN A 108 -2.93 -20.13 4.72
N VAL A 109 -2.57 -19.66 5.90
CA VAL A 109 -1.19 -19.34 6.24
C VAL A 109 -0.67 -20.43 7.15
N THR A 110 0.37 -21.09 6.71
CA THR A 110 0.98 -22.29 7.29
C THR A 110 2.05 -22.02 8.34
N ASP A 111 2.20 -20.78 8.82
CA ASP A 111 3.22 -20.44 9.81
C ASP A 111 2.59 -19.92 11.11
N PRO A 112 2.58 -20.70 12.23
CA PRO A 112 2.03 -20.29 13.50
C PRO A 112 3.03 -19.41 14.25
N GLY A 113 2.88 -18.08 14.14
CA GLY A 113 3.71 -17.11 14.86
C GLY A 113 3.09 -15.73 14.92
N LEU A 114 3.65 -14.85 15.75
CA LEU A 114 3.19 -13.46 15.95
C LEU A 114 2.98 -12.70 14.64
N ARG A 115 3.79 -12.99 13.63
CA ARG A 115 3.65 -12.40 12.29
C ARG A 115 2.34 -12.80 11.63
N HIS A 116 1.98 -14.07 11.72
CA HIS A 116 0.71 -14.60 11.19
C HIS A 116 -0.48 -13.93 11.88
N ASP A 117 -0.43 -13.82 13.20
CA ASP A 117 -1.48 -13.25 14.00
C ASP A 117 -1.69 -11.76 13.70
N LEU A 118 -0.60 -11.01 13.52
CA LEU A 118 -0.66 -9.61 13.09
C LEU A 118 -1.28 -9.47 11.69
N MET A 119 -0.92 -10.35 10.74
CA MET A 119 -1.48 -10.33 9.38
C MET A 119 -2.98 -10.62 9.40
N ARG A 120 -3.39 -11.61 10.19
CA ARG A 120 -4.79 -11.95 10.39
C ARG A 120 -5.56 -10.79 11.02
N ALA A 121 -5.02 -10.18 12.07
CA ALA A 121 -5.63 -9.02 12.71
C ALA A 121 -5.75 -7.82 11.74
N LEU A 122 -4.73 -7.55 10.92
CA LEU A 122 -4.79 -6.51 9.88
C LEU A 122 -5.89 -6.81 8.85
N ASN A 123 -6.08 -8.06 8.46
CA ASN A 123 -7.12 -8.46 7.51
C ASN A 123 -8.54 -8.32 8.08
N LEU A 124 -8.71 -8.31 9.39
CA LEU A 124 -9.99 -8.08 10.05
C LEU A 124 -10.36 -6.58 10.17
N LEU A 125 -9.40 -5.67 9.93
CA LEU A 125 -9.70 -4.25 9.93
C LEU A 125 -10.51 -3.85 8.69
N PRO A 126 -11.47 -2.90 8.83
CA PRO A 126 -12.07 -2.22 7.68
C PRO A 126 -10.99 -1.60 6.78
N LEU A 127 -11.22 -1.59 5.47
CA LEU A 127 -10.21 -1.14 4.48
C LEU A 127 -9.62 0.23 4.81
N ASN A 128 -10.44 1.21 5.20
CA ASN A 128 -9.97 2.56 5.49
C ASN A 128 -9.02 2.61 6.69
N GLU A 129 -9.32 1.87 7.76
CA GLU A 129 -8.46 1.76 8.94
C GLU A 129 -7.18 0.98 8.60
N ARG A 130 -7.31 -0.13 7.88
CA ARG A 130 -6.18 -0.95 7.43
C ARG A 130 -5.23 -0.15 6.56
N SER A 131 -5.72 0.55 5.54
CA SER A 131 -4.91 1.37 4.65
C SER A 131 -4.15 2.46 5.40
N ALA A 132 -4.82 3.17 6.32
CA ALA A 132 -4.20 4.22 7.10
C ALA A 132 -3.10 3.67 8.04
N VAL A 133 -3.35 2.54 8.70
CA VAL A 133 -2.35 1.87 9.57
C VAL A 133 -1.16 1.39 8.75
N LEU A 134 -1.39 0.75 7.60
CA LEU A 134 -0.31 0.26 6.74
C LEU A 134 0.59 1.40 6.25
N LEU A 135 0.01 2.50 5.77
CA LEU A 135 0.78 3.63 5.28
C LEU A 135 1.56 4.33 6.39
N CYS A 136 0.94 4.58 7.54
CA CYS A 136 1.58 5.33 8.61
C CYS A 136 2.51 4.47 9.47
N CYS A 137 2.09 3.26 9.88
CA CYS A 137 2.82 2.46 10.85
C CYS A 137 3.82 1.50 10.20
N GLN A 138 3.52 0.97 9.00
CA GLN A 138 4.42 0.03 8.30
C GLN A 138 5.32 0.74 7.28
N ASN A 139 4.76 1.68 6.51
CA ASN A 139 5.50 2.37 5.44
C ASN A 139 6.06 3.73 5.87
N GLY A 140 5.86 4.15 7.12
CA GLY A 140 6.49 5.33 7.71
C GLY A 140 6.02 6.67 7.12
N LEU A 141 4.82 6.74 6.55
CA LEU A 141 4.26 8.00 6.07
C LEU A 141 3.75 8.83 7.26
N SER A 142 3.93 10.14 7.16
CA SER A 142 3.19 11.07 8.02
C SER A 142 1.69 11.00 7.73
N HIS A 143 0.85 11.47 8.65
CA HIS A 143 -0.60 11.52 8.41
C HIS A 143 -0.97 12.39 7.20
N ASP A 144 -0.21 13.47 6.95
CA ASP A 144 -0.41 14.33 5.79
C ASP A 144 -0.07 13.60 4.48
N GLU A 145 1.02 12.86 4.45
CA GLU A 145 1.39 12.05 3.29
C GLU A 145 0.36 10.95 3.03
N ALA A 146 -0.08 10.26 4.08
CA ALA A 146 -1.13 9.25 3.98
C ALA A 146 -2.47 9.85 3.51
N ALA A 147 -2.82 11.07 3.93
CA ALA A 147 -3.99 11.77 3.45
C ALA A 147 -3.93 12.04 1.93
N ARG A 148 -2.76 12.42 1.42
CA ARG A 148 -2.52 12.58 -0.03
C ARG A 148 -2.59 11.26 -0.80
N VAL A 149 -2.08 10.16 -0.23
CA VAL A 149 -2.12 8.83 -0.84
C VAL A 149 -3.56 8.31 -0.90
N LEU A 150 -4.29 8.42 0.21
CA LEU A 150 -5.65 7.89 0.34
C LEU A 150 -6.73 8.79 -0.26
N ASP A 151 -6.39 10.04 -0.58
CA ASP A 151 -7.30 11.07 -1.07
C ASP A 151 -8.48 11.32 -0.10
N ILE A 152 -8.16 11.45 1.20
CA ILE A 152 -9.13 11.73 2.29
C ILE A 152 -8.59 12.81 3.23
N PRO A 153 -9.48 13.50 3.97
CA PRO A 153 -9.04 14.54 4.92
C PRO A 153 -8.07 14.02 5.99
N LEU A 154 -7.12 14.86 6.38
CA LEU A 154 -6.12 14.56 7.42
C LEU A 154 -6.77 14.08 8.73
N GLY A 155 -7.86 14.71 9.17
CA GLY A 155 -8.60 14.32 10.37
C GLY A 155 -9.15 12.89 10.28
N THR A 156 -9.58 12.49 9.09
CA THR A 156 -10.06 11.13 8.80
C THR A 156 -8.91 10.12 8.90
N VAL A 157 -7.73 10.45 8.37
CA VAL A 157 -6.54 9.59 8.51
C VAL A 157 -6.18 9.38 9.96
N LYS A 158 -6.08 10.48 10.75
CA LYS A 158 -5.78 10.41 12.19
C LYS A 158 -6.75 9.50 12.94
N THR A 159 -8.05 9.65 12.66
CA THR A 159 -9.10 8.82 13.27
C THR A 159 -8.98 7.35 12.86
N ASN A 160 -8.73 7.08 11.57
CA ASN A 160 -8.57 5.71 11.06
C ASN A 160 -7.33 5.01 11.64
N VAL A 161 -6.20 5.72 11.76
CA VAL A 161 -4.99 5.20 12.41
C VAL A 161 -5.26 4.87 13.88
N LEU A 162 -5.90 5.79 14.61
CA LEU A 162 -6.21 5.57 16.03
C LEU A 162 -7.11 4.34 16.21
N ARG A 163 -8.25 4.29 15.51
CA ARG A 163 -9.20 3.18 15.58
C ARG A 163 -8.58 1.85 15.16
N GLY A 164 -7.82 1.84 14.08
CA GLY A 164 -7.14 0.65 13.59
C GLY A 164 -6.13 0.11 14.61
N ARG A 165 -5.32 0.99 15.22
CA ARG A 165 -4.38 0.61 16.29
C ARG A 165 -5.07 0.08 17.54
N GLU A 166 -6.17 0.68 17.97
CA GLU A 166 -6.94 0.22 19.12
C GLU A 166 -7.55 -1.16 18.89
N LYS A 167 -8.08 -1.41 17.67
CA LYS A 167 -8.60 -2.73 17.28
C LYS A 167 -7.49 -3.77 17.25
N LEU A 168 -6.34 -3.46 16.63
CA LEU A 168 -5.19 -4.36 16.61
C LEU A 168 -4.70 -4.69 18.02
N LYS A 169 -4.57 -3.68 18.89
CA LYS A 169 -4.16 -3.89 20.28
C LYS A 169 -5.09 -4.86 21.01
N ARG A 170 -6.40 -4.73 20.83
CA ARG A 170 -7.37 -5.65 21.44
C ARG A 170 -7.24 -7.06 20.89
N MET A 171 -7.23 -7.22 19.55
CA MET A 171 -7.11 -8.52 18.92
C MET A 171 -5.81 -9.26 19.28
N LEU A 172 -4.69 -8.51 19.42
CA LEU A 172 -3.40 -9.09 19.76
C LEU A 172 -3.21 -9.30 21.26
N ALA A 173 -3.97 -8.60 22.13
CA ALA A 173 -3.95 -8.84 23.57
C ALA A 173 -4.52 -10.20 23.95
N ASP A 174 -5.54 -10.66 23.22
CA ASP A 174 -6.13 -11.99 23.38
C ASP A 174 -5.21 -13.13 22.88
N TRP A 175 -4.13 -12.78 22.21
CA TRP A 175 -3.15 -13.69 21.62
C TRP A 175 -1.75 -13.55 22.24
N GLY A 176 -1.64 -12.87 23.38
CA GLY A 176 -0.40 -12.80 24.15
C GLY A 176 0.03 -14.17 24.66
N PRO A 177 1.33 -14.39 24.91
CA PRO A 177 1.79 -15.66 25.44
C PRO A 177 1.13 -15.93 26.79
N ASN A 178 0.48 -17.08 26.91
CA ASN A 178 0.11 -17.67 28.19
C ASN A 178 1.37 -17.96 29.01
#